data_23bc558bd5e067c0917f268c8e171c34
#
_entry.id   23bc558bd5e067c0917f268c8e171c34
#
_cell.length_a   1.000
_cell.length_b   1.000
_cell.length_c   1.000
_cell.angle_alpha   90.00
_cell.angle_beta   90.00
_cell.angle_gamma   90.00
#
_symmetry.space_group_name_H-M   'P 1'
#
loop_
_entity.id
_entity.type
_entity.pdbx_description
1 polymer ?
#
loop_
_entity_poly.entity_id
_entity_poly.type
_entity_poly.pdbx_seq_one_letter_code
_entity_poly.pdbx_strand_id
1 'polypeptide(L)'
;MARWRLITGVAGVATGVIAAGAGVVLAAEKIAVGRHRMRPDPEAGEPLGELRGRPLTVLAPDGAALHAEIDGPDDAPVTVIFCHGYALNQDIWHYQRRDLADLGRLVFWDQRGHGRSGRAGHGAGSSAGPVSIDQLGEDLYAVLRATSPGPGPVVLVGHSMGGMTIMALAADHPELFGTKVIGTVLISTAATAVDPAGWLPAPVRLAARQAAVPVLRGVARGRPAVMVERLRSSAGDLAFISTRQLAFSDRGISPAVVDFLEHMIRSTRIGVVADFFVALLAHDKQEALAIVGRVPSVVITGNSDRLIGAHGERLASGIPGARLILMPETGHVPMLERPVAVTDAIADLVAEARRAGPGQPAPRHGARR
;
A
#
# COMPACT_ATOMS: atom_id res chain seq x y z
N MET A 1 -49.47 -3.03 -33.70
CA MET A 1 -49.35 -3.87 -32.48
C MET A 1 -48.26 -4.96 -32.55
N ALA A 2 -47.81 -5.40 -33.71
CA ALA A 2 -46.81 -6.48 -33.81
C ALA A 2 -45.36 -6.06 -33.49
N ARG A 3 -44.99 -4.79 -33.71
CA ARG A 3 -43.60 -4.30 -33.45
C ARG A 3 -43.21 -4.18 -31.97
N TRP A 4 -44.19 -3.96 -31.09
CA TRP A 4 -43.94 -3.86 -29.65
C TRP A 4 -43.66 -5.22 -28.97
N ARG A 5 -44.26 -6.30 -29.50
CA ARG A 5 -44.04 -7.65 -28.99
C ARG A 5 -42.64 -8.21 -29.32
N LEU A 6 -42.05 -7.77 -30.44
CA LEU A 6 -40.67 -8.18 -30.80
C LEU A 6 -39.61 -7.50 -29.92
N ILE A 7 -39.81 -6.24 -29.58
CA ILE A 7 -38.86 -5.48 -28.74
C ILE A 7 -38.85 -6.02 -27.31
N THR A 8 -39.99 -6.37 -26.74
CA THR A 8 -40.07 -6.98 -25.39
C THR A 8 -39.50 -8.40 -25.34
N GLY A 9 -39.62 -9.15 -26.43
CA GLY A 9 -39.03 -10.50 -26.52
C GLY A 9 -37.49 -10.49 -26.58
N VAL A 10 -36.93 -9.61 -27.39
CA VAL A 10 -35.46 -9.47 -27.51
C VAL A 10 -34.84 -8.90 -26.22
N ALA A 11 -35.49 -7.93 -25.57
CA ALA A 11 -35.06 -7.40 -24.29
C ALA A 11 -35.12 -8.48 -23.19
N GLY A 12 -36.15 -9.30 -23.16
CA GLY A 12 -36.28 -10.41 -22.21
C GLY A 12 -35.24 -11.49 -22.38
N VAL A 13 -34.91 -11.88 -23.63
CA VAL A 13 -33.84 -12.84 -23.93
C VAL A 13 -32.47 -12.28 -23.58
N ALA A 14 -32.19 -11.00 -23.92
CA ALA A 14 -30.92 -10.35 -23.56
C ALA A 14 -30.74 -10.26 -22.04
N THR A 15 -31.80 -9.91 -21.30
CA THR A 15 -31.78 -9.86 -19.83
C THR A 15 -31.59 -11.26 -19.23
N GLY A 16 -32.25 -12.27 -19.81
CA GLY A 16 -32.11 -13.67 -19.39
C GLY A 16 -30.70 -14.23 -19.62
N VAL A 17 -30.08 -13.92 -20.77
CA VAL A 17 -28.70 -14.34 -21.08
C VAL A 17 -27.70 -13.64 -20.18
N ILE A 18 -27.88 -12.35 -19.89
CA ILE A 18 -27.03 -11.60 -18.96
C ILE A 18 -27.19 -12.14 -17.54
N ALA A 19 -28.41 -12.43 -17.09
CA ALA A 19 -28.68 -13.00 -15.78
C ALA A 19 -28.13 -14.42 -15.65
N ALA A 20 -28.26 -15.27 -16.67
CA ALA A 20 -27.69 -16.61 -16.69
C ALA A 20 -26.16 -16.58 -16.73
N GLY A 21 -25.58 -15.67 -17.54
CA GLY A 21 -24.13 -15.43 -17.56
C GLY A 21 -23.59 -14.97 -16.21
N ALA A 22 -24.27 -14.02 -15.56
CA ALA A 22 -23.91 -13.57 -14.21
C ALA A 22 -24.02 -14.70 -13.18
N GLY A 23 -25.05 -15.53 -13.27
CA GLY A 23 -25.24 -16.69 -12.40
C GLY A 23 -24.13 -17.74 -12.54
N VAL A 24 -23.69 -18.02 -13.77
CA VAL A 24 -22.56 -18.93 -14.03
C VAL A 24 -21.25 -18.38 -13.50
N VAL A 25 -20.99 -17.08 -13.70
CA VAL A 25 -19.80 -16.42 -13.16
C VAL A 25 -19.80 -16.49 -11.65
N LEU A 26 -20.89 -16.14 -10.98
CA LEU A 26 -21.02 -16.21 -9.52
C LEU A 26 -20.88 -17.63 -8.98
N ALA A 27 -21.41 -18.65 -9.68
CA ALA A 27 -21.25 -20.03 -9.29
C ALA A 27 -19.79 -20.51 -9.45
N ALA A 28 -19.14 -20.15 -10.55
CA ALA A 28 -17.74 -20.46 -10.77
C ALA A 28 -16.83 -19.78 -9.73
N GLU A 29 -17.13 -18.54 -9.34
CA GLU A 29 -16.47 -17.81 -8.27
C GLU A 29 -16.61 -18.53 -6.94
N LYS A 30 -17.83 -18.89 -6.53
CA LYS A 30 -18.06 -19.62 -5.27
C LYS A 30 -17.31 -20.95 -5.23
N ILE A 31 -17.24 -21.66 -6.35
CA ILE A 31 -16.48 -22.92 -6.45
C ILE A 31 -14.98 -22.64 -6.34
N ALA A 32 -14.47 -21.58 -6.98
CA ALA A 32 -13.05 -21.21 -6.93
C ALA A 32 -12.63 -20.78 -5.52
N VAL A 33 -13.43 -19.94 -4.85
CA VAL A 33 -13.21 -19.53 -3.45
C VAL A 33 -13.31 -20.73 -2.52
N GLY A 34 -14.34 -21.55 -2.66
CA GLY A 34 -14.50 -22.75 -1.84
C GLY A 34 -13.33 -23.71 -1.97
N ARG A 35 -12.84 -23.96 -3.20
CA ARG A 35 -11.65 -24.78 -3.44
C ARG A 35 -10.39 -24.18 -2.83
N HIS A 36 -10.24 -22.86 -2.86
CA HIS A 36 -9.09 -22.20 -2.27
C HIS A 36 -9.14 -22.28 -0.74
N ARG A 37 -10.28 -22.01 -0.12
CA ARG A 37 -10.48 -22.10 1.34
C ARG A 37 -10.41 -23.53 1.91
N MET A 38 -10.60 -24.56 1.08
CA MET A 38 -10.42 -25.97 1.49
C MET A 38 -8.97 -26.46 1.38
N ARG A 39 -8.03 -25.64 0.95
CA ARG A 39 -6.60 -26.00 0.96
C ARG A 39 -6.07 -26.06 2.38
N PRO A 40 -5.02 -26.86 2.64
CA PRO A 40 -4.25 -26.72 3.87
C PRO A 40 -3.81 -25.27 4.06
N ASP A 41 -4.10 -24.72 5.21
CA ASP A 41 -3.79 -23.34 5.54
C ASP A 41 -2.73 -23.32 6.65
N PRO A 42 -1.44 -23.15 6.31
CA PRO A 42 -0.38 -23.12 7.29
C PRO A 42 -0.44 -21.89 8.22
N GLU A 43 -1.13 -20.84 7.80
CA GLU A 43 -1.28 -19.59 8.54
C GLU A 43 -2.61 -19.50 9.31
N ALA A 44 -3.43 -20.58 9.32
CA ALA A 44 -4.75 -20.55 9.98
C ALA A 44 -4.69 -20.26 11.49
N GLY A 45 -3.54 -20.53 12.14
CA GLY A 45 -3.30 -20.26 13.56
C GLY A 45 -2.51 -18.96 13.81
N GLU A 46 -2.07 -18.27 12.78
CA GLU A 46 -1.30 -17.02 12.93
C GLU A 46 -2.25 -15.88 13.30
N PRO A 47 -1.98 -15.10 14.37
CA PRO A 47 -2.84 -14.00 14.82
C PRO A 47 -2.65 -12.76 13.93
N LEU A 48 -2.90 -12.91 12.62
CA LEU A 48 -2.69 -11.87 11.62
C LEU A 48 -3.42 -10.56 12.00
N GLY A 49 -2.67 -9.47 12.09
CA GLY A 49 -3.21 -8.16 12.43
C GLY A 49 -3.57 -7.96 13.92
N GLU A 50 -3.17 -8.88 14.82
CA GLU A 50 -3.45 -8.77 16.26
C GLU A 50 -2.26 -8.23 17.06
N LEU A 51 -1.06 -8.16 16.48
CA LEU A 51 0.11 -7.61 17.15
C LEU A 51 -0.09 -6.11 17.43
N ARG A 52 0.27 -5.69 18.66
CA ARG A 52 0.12 -4.30 19.11
C ARG A 52 1.38 -3.83 19.82
N GLY A 53 1.66 -2.54 19.64
CA GLY A 53 2.68 -1.83 20.39
C GLY A 53 2.09 -0.78 21.33
N ARG A 54 2.95 0.04 21.88
CA ARG A 54 2.58 1.20 22.67
C ARG A 54 1.95 2.26 21.77
N PRO A 55 0.66 2.58 21.92
CA PRO A 55 -0.02 3.52 21.02
C PRO A 55 0.44 4.96 21.26
N LEU A 56 0.48 5.72 20.18
CA LEU A 56 0.75 7.16 20.17
C LEU A 56 -0.18 7.84 19.17
N THR A 57 -0.72 9.00 19.54
CA THR A 57 -1.41 9.89 18.60
C THR A 57 -0.48 11.03 18.21
N VAL A 58 -0.20 11.17 16.93
CA VAL A 58 0.57 12.27 16.36
C VAL A 58 -0.36 13.24 15.67
N LEU A 59 -0.23 14.53 15.95
CA LEU A 59 -1.00 15.56 15.25
C LEU A 59 -0.21 16.02 14.03
N ALA A 60 -0.81 15.84 12.85
CA ALA A 60 -0.31 16.44 11.61
C ALA A 60 -0.43 17.97 11.62
N PRO A 61 0.29 18.70 10.77
CA PRO A 61 0.23 20.17 10.74
C PRO A 61 -1.17 20.76 10.53
N ASP A 62 -2.04 20.04 9.85
CA ASP A 62 -3.43 20.43 9.59
C ASP A 62 -4.42 19.94 10.67
N GLY A 63 -3.91 19.36 11.77
CA GLY A 63 -4.70 18.86 12.89
C GLY A 63 -5.26 17.45 12.71
N ALA A 64 -4.91 16.72 11.65
CA ALA A 64 -5.28 15.31 11.52
C ALA A 64 -4.61 14.48 12.63
N ALA A 65 -5.39 13.66 13.34
CA ALA A 65 -4.86 12.74 14.34
C ALA A 65 -4.37 11.46 13.64
N LEU A 66 -3.06 11.23 13.65
CA LEU A 66 -2.42 10.06 13.09
C LEU A 66 -2.15 9.05 14.20
N HIS A 67 -2.60 7.81 13.99
CA HIS A 67 -2.33 6.71 14.92
C HIS A 67 -0.98 6.07 14.60
N ALA A 68 -0.15 5.92 15.61
CA ALA A 68 1.11 5.19 15.52
C ALA A 68 1.22 4.21 16.69
N GLU A 69 2.01 3.17 16.50
CA GLU A 69 2.39 2.22 17.55
C GLU A 69 3.90 2.05 17.55
N ILE A 70 4.47 1.93 18.75
CA ILE A 70 5.91 1.84 18.96
C ILE A 70 6.22 0.53 19.67
N ASP A 71 7.13 -0.25 19.10
CA ASP A 71 7.73 -1.42 19.71
C ASP A 71 9.21 -1.17 20.01
N GLY A 72 9.75 -1.90 20.96
CA GLY A 72 11.15 -1.79 21.39
C GLY A 72 11.43 -0.62 22.34
N PRO A 73 12.68 -0.50 22.79
CA PRO A 73 13.11 0.45 23.80
C PRO A 73 13.25 1.88 23.23
N ASP A 74 13.09 2.87 24.11
CA ASP A 74 13.19 4.29 23.72
C ASP A 74 14.62 4.74 23.39
N ASP A 75 15.63 4.05 23.94
CA ASP A 75 17.06 4.29 23.76
C ASP A 75 17.68 3.38 22.67
N ALA A 76 16.85 2.74 21.85
CA ALA A 76 17.33 1.90 20.77
C ALA A 76 18.30 2.66 19.83
N PRO A 77 19.35 1.98 19.33
CA PRO A 77 20.40 2.61 18.52
C PRO A 77 19.92 3.04 17.12
N VAL A 78 18.72 2.62 16.72
CA VAL A 78 18.08 2.99 15.45
C VAL A 78 16.55 2.93 15.60
N THR A 79 15.86 3.84 14.92
CA THR A 79 14.41 3.77 14.76
C THR A 79 14.08 3.36 13.32
N VAL A 80 13.19 2.38 13.13
CA VAL A 80 12.68 1.98 11.83
C VAL A 80 11.22 2.37 11.73
N ILE A 81 10.86 3.21 10.75
CA ILE A 81 9.48 3.69 10.54
C ILE A 81 8.89 3.01 9.30
N PHE A 82 7.74 2.37 9.48
CA PHE A 82 7.05 1.59 8.46
C PHE A 82 5.83 2.33 7.92
N CYS A 83 5.81 2.58 6.60
CA CYS A 83 4.75 3.26 5.88
C CYS A 83 3.99 2.27 4.98
N HIS A 84 2.71 2.04 5.24
CA HIS A 84 1.88 1.07 4.51
C HIS A 84 1.40 1.58 3.15
N GLY A 85 0.81 0.70 2.34
CA GLY A 85 0.26 1.00 1.02
C GLY A 85 -1.17 1.56 1.04
N TYR A 86 -1.63 1.94 -0.15
CA TYR A 86 -2.99 2.42 -0.41
C TYR A 86 -4.05 1.40 -0.01
N ALA A 87 -5.11 1.88 0.64
CA ALA A 87 -6.24 1.10 1.16
C ALA A 87 -5.84 0.01 2.19
N LEU A 88 -4.62 0.08 2.75
CA LEU A 88 -4.12 -0.79 3.80
C LEU A 88 -4.05 -0.04 5.14
N ASN A 89 -3.46 -0.68 6.15
CA ASN A 89 -3.11 -0.09 7.44
C ASN A 89 -1.79 -0.66 7.95
N GLN A 90 -1.34 -0.24 9.14
CA GLN A 90 -0.07 -0.67 9.72
C GLN A 90 0.03 -2.19 9.95
N ASP A 91 -1.09 -2.91 10.06
CA ASP A 91 -1.11 -4.35 10.31
C ASP A 91 -0.54 -5.17 9.14
N ILE A 92 -0.41 -4.57 7.93
CA ILE A 92 0.26 -5.20 6.77
C ILE A 92 1.69 -5.66 7.09
N TRP A 93 2.33 -5.06 8.08
CA TRP A 93 3.67 -5.35 8.54
C TRP A 93 3.72 -6.44 9.60
N HIS A 94 2.70 -7.30 9.69
CA HIS A 94 2.55 -8.32 10.74
C HIS A 94 3.82 -9.16 10.94
N TYR A 95 4.36 -9.76 9.88
CA TYR A 95 5.56 -10.60 9.96
C TYR A 95 6.80 -9.78 10.31
N GLN A 96 6.97 -8.59 9.71
CA GLN A 96 8.10 -7.71 10.00
C GLN A 96 8.07 -7.22 11.45
N ARG A 97 6.88 -6.93 11.97
CA ARG A 97 6.70 -6.54 13.36
C ARG A 97 7.10 -7.65 14.33
N ARG A 98 6.70 -8.90 14.02
CA ARG A 98 7.03 -10.08 14.80
C ARG A 98 8.54 -10.40 14.74
N ASP A 99 9.09 -10.42 13.53
CA ASP A 99 10.41 -11.00 13.29
C ASP A 99 11.55 -9.98 13.44
N LEU A 100 11.27 -8.67 13.48
CA LEU A 100 12.26 -7.60 13.71
C LEU A 100 12.22 -7.02 15.13
N ALA A 101 11.52 -7.65 16.07
CA ALA A 101 11.33 -7.13 17.42
C ALA A 101 12.65 -6.74 18.14
N ASP A 102 13.72 -7.46 17.85
CA ASP A 102 15.04 -7.22 18.44
C ASP A 102 15.93 -6.26 17.63
N LEU A 103 15.46 -5.75 16.49
CA LEU A 103 16.26 -4.91 15.59
C LEU A 103 16.55 -3.52 16.17
N GLY A 104 15.62 -2.98 16.93
CA GLY A 104 15.67 -1.63 17.47
C GLY A 104 14.29 -1.10 17.86
N ARG A 105 14.10 0.21 17.72
CA ARG A 105 12.78 0.83 17.91
C ARG A 105 12.01 0.77 16.60
N LEU A 106 10.87 0.09 16.58
CA LEU A 106 10.02 -0.03 15.42
C LEU A 106 8.79 0.88 15.58
N VAL A 107 8.47 1.62 14.55
CA VAL A 107 7.31 2.52 14.50
C VAL A 107 6.42 2.10 13.34
N PHE A 108 5.21 1.71 13.65
CA PHE A 108 4.15 1.41 12.69
C PHE A 108 3.07 2.47 12.81
N TRP A 109 2.64 3.04 11.70
CA TRP A 109 1.62 4.08 11.74
C TRP A 109 0.61 3.95 10.61
N ASP A 110 -0.59 4.40 10.85
CA ASP A 110 -1.65 4.46 9.87
C ASP A 110 -1.61 5.81 9.16
N GLN A 111 -1.45 5.80 7.83
CA GLN A 111 -1.50 7.04 7.04
C GLN A 111 -2.90 7.67 7.14
N ARG A 112 -2.99 9.00 6.97
CA ARG A 112 -4.25 9.73 7.12
C ARG A 112 -5.44 9.07 6.42
N GLY A 113 -6.55 8.94 7.11
CA GLY A 113 -7.79 8.35 6.62
C GLY A 113 -7.79 6.82 6.55
N HIS A 114 -6.65 6.16 6.80
CA HIS A 114 -6.53 4.70 6.84
C HIS A 114 -6.49 4.20 8.29
N GLY A 115 -6.81 2.92 8.48
CA GLY A 115 -6.74 2.25 9.76
C GLY A 115 -7.44 3.05 10.88
N ARG A 116 -6.67 3.41 11.91
CA ARG A 116 -7.13 4.16 13.09
C ARG A 116 -6.84 5.66 12.99
N SER A 117 -6.18 6.12 11.90
CA SER A 117 -5.90 7.53 11.67
C SER A 117 -7.11 8.31 11.18
N GLY A 118 -7.25 9.53 11.69
CA GLY A 118 -8.24 10.48 11.26
C GLY A 118 -7.88 11.19 9.95
N ARG A 119 -8.77 12.10 9.55
CA ARG A 119 -8.55 13.10 8.51
C ARG A 119 -8.79 14.47 9.10
N ALA A 120 -8.04 15.48 8.67
CA ALA A 120 -8.35 16.86 9.03
C ALA A 120 -9.78 17.21 8.59
N GLY A 121 -10.47 18.03 9.39
CA GLY A 121 -11.76 18.57 9.03
C GLY A 121 -12.98 17.67 9.25
N HIS A 122 -12.94 16.69 10.13
CA HIS A 122 -14.12 15.89 10.52
C HIS A 122 -15.01 16.58 11.58
N GLY A 123 -14.93 17.92 11.75
CA GLY A 123 -15.95 18.71 12.45
C GLY A 123 -17.03 19.18 11.47
N ALA A 124 -18.28 19.32 11.95
CA ALA A 124 -19.38 19.86 11.15
C ALA A 124 -19.00 21.25 10.59
N GLY A 125 -18.78 21.35 9.29
CA GLY A 125 -18.44 22.59 8.60
C GLY A 125 -17.01 22.70 8.03
N SER A 126 -16.13 21.71 8.24
CA SER A 126 -14.77 21.73 7.70
C SER A 126 -14.70 20.91 6.40
N SER A 127 -14.45 21.56 5.27
CA SER A 127 -14.08 20.89 4.03
C SER A 127 -12.60 20.52 4.11
N ALA A 128 -12.28 19.27 4.41
CA ALA A 128 -10.93 18.78 4.17
C ALA A 128 -10.58 19.00 2.69
N GLY A 129 -9.47 19.68 2.43
CA GLY A 129 -8.96 19.85 1.08
C GLY A 129 -8.66 18.49 0.39
N PRO A 130 -8.37 18.48 -0.92
CA PRO A 130 -7.97 17.27 -1.61
C PRO A 130 -6.69 16.72 -0.98
N VAL A 131 -6.66 15.40 -0.75
CA VAL A 131 -5.45 14.71 -0.29
C VAL A 131 -4.40 14.68 -1.41
N SER A 132 -3.11 14.73 -1.02
CA SER A 132 -1.99 14.58 -1.95
C SER A 132 -0.92 13.66 -1.36
N ILE A 133 -0.01 13.19 -2.19
CA ILE A 133 1.15 12.43 -1.72
C ILE A 133 2.12 13.37 -0.96
N ASP A 134 2.20 14.64 -1.30
CA ASP A 134 2.99 15.64 -0.56
C ASP A 134 2.51 15.77 0.89
N GLN A 135 1.19 15.82 1.08
CA GLN A 135 0.61 15.85 2.42
C GLN A 135 0.96 14.60 3.25
N LEU A 136 1.12 13.41 2.61
CA LEU A 136 1.63 12.23 3.31
C LEU A 136 3.11 12.37 3.69
N GLY A 137 3.92 13.07 2.91
CA GLY A 137 5.30 13.43 3.25
C GLY A 137 5.37 14.25 4.54
N GLU A 138 4.52 15.28 4.67
CA GLU A 138 4.40 16.09 5.88
C GLU A 138 3.90 15.29 7.08
N ASP A 139 2.97 14.35 6.87
CA ASP A 139 2.53 13.44 7.91
C ASP A 139 3.66 12.55 8.42
N LEU A 140 4.44 11.99 7.52
CA LEU A 140 5.62 11.18 7.86
C LEU A 140 6.65 12.03 8.61
N TYR A 141 6.85 13.29 8.23
CA TYR A 141 7.70 14.21 8.96
C TYR A 141 7.22 14.42 10.40
N ALA A 142 5.91 14.64 10.59
CA ALA A 142 5.33 14.76 11.93
C ALA A 142 5.51 13.47 12.75
N VAL A 143 5.28 12.30 12.15
CA VAL A 143 5.51 11.00 12.80
C VAL A 143 6.99 10.82 13.17
N LEU A 144 7.92 11.11 12.26
CA LEU A 144 9.35 11.02 12.52
C LEU A 144 9.75 11.90 13.71
N ARG A 145 9.30 13.14 13.74
CA ARG A 145 9.59 14.07 14.85
C ARG A 145 9.02 13.61 16.18
N ALA A 146 7.82 13.07 16.18
CA ALA A 146 7.15 12.62 17.40
C ALA A 146 7.75 11.32 17.95
N THR A 147 8.18 10.42 17.06
CA THR A 147 8.66 9.08 17.45
C THR A 147 10.16 8.97 17.56
N SER A 148 10.92 9.88 16.97
CA SER A 148 12.40 9.92 17.03
C SER A 148 12.90 11.36 17.20
N PRO A 149 12.58 12.05 18.31
CA PRO A 149 12.88 13.48 18.50
C PRO A 149 14.37 13.77 18.72
N GLY A 150 15.13 12.79 19.22
CA GLY A 150 16.58 12.90 19.48
C GLY A 150 17.43 12.80 18.20
N PRO A 151 18.77 12.84 18.35
CA PRO A 151 19.71 12.75 17.22
C PRO A 151 19.84 11.34 16.61
N GLY A 152 19.23 10.33 17.24
CA GLY A 152 19.32 8.92 16.79
C GLY A 152 18.87 8.73 15.34
N PRO A 153 19.55 7.82 14.61
CA PRO A 153 19.29 7.59 13.19
C PRO A 153 17.95 6.89 12.94
N VAL A 154 17.41 7.13 11.76
CA VAL A 154 16.13 6.57 11.28
C VAL A 154 16.34 5.83 9.97
N VAL A 155 15.72 4.65 9.83
CA VAL A 155 15.52 3.96 8.55
C VAL A 155 14.04 4.00 8.20
N LEU A 156 13.74 4.30 6.94
CA LEU A 156 12.37 4.36 6.44
C LEU A 156 12.05 3.14 5.56
N VAL A 157 10.96 2.47 5.84
CA VAL A 157 10.47 1.32 5.08
C VAL A 157 9.10 1.66 4.52
N GLY A 158 8.92 1.64 3.20
CA GLY A 158 7.66 2.01 2.56
C GLY A 158 7.20 1.03 1.51
N HIS A 159 5.94 0.62 1.61
CA HIS A 159 5.26 -0.23 0.63
C HIS A 159 4.31 0.60 -0.23
N SER A 160 4.39 0.45 -1.56
CA SER A 160 3.46 1.07 -2.52
C SER A 160 3.33 2.58 -2.25
N MET A 161 2.14 3.09 -1.92
CA MET A 161 1.91 4.49 -1.51
C MET A 161 2.85 4.93 -0.36
N GLY A 162 3.23 4.03 0.56
CA GLY A 162 4.19 4.33 1.63
C GLY A 162 5.59 4.66 1.11
N GLY A 163 6.00 4.05 0.00
CA GLY A 163 7.24 4.42 -0.70
C GLY A 163 7.13 5.80 -1.36
N MET A 164 5.96 6.13 -1.92
CA MET A 164 5.68 7.47 -2.45
C MET A 164 5.70 8.54 -1.34
N THR A 165 5.19 8.20 -0.15
CA THR A 165 5.27 9.03 1.06
C THR A 165 6.72 9.35 1.44
N ILE A 166 7.62 8.35 1.38
CA ILE A 166 9.05 8.54 1.65
C ILE A 166 9.69 9.46 0.60
N MET A 167 9.33 9.31 -0.67
CA MET A 167 9.83 10.18 -1.74
C MET A 167 9.30 11.62 -1.61
N ALA A 168 8.06 11.80 -1.13
CA ALA A 168 7.53 13.12 -0.81
C ALA A 168 8.31 13.78 0.35
N LEU A 169 8.56 13.04 1.44
CA LEU A 169 9.42 13.51 2.52
C LEU A 169 10.81 13.92 2.01
N ALA A 170 11.38 13.13 1.08
CA ALA A 170 12.69 13.44 0.51
C ALA A 170 12.68 14.73 -0.34
N ALA A 171 11.57 14.99 -1.06
CA ALA A 171 11.42 16.21 -1.83
C ALA A 171 11.30 17.45 -0.93
N ASP A 172 10.51 17.38 0.14
CA ASP A 172 10.15 18.51 0.97
C ASP A 172 11.17 18.75 2.10
N HIS A 173 11.86 17.69 2.57
CA HIS A 173 12.85 17.71 3.66
C HIS A 173 14.17 17.02 3.26
N PRO A 174 14.85 17.48 2.19
CA PRO A 174 16.07 16.84 1.68
C PRO A 174 17.24 16.85 2.67
N GLU A 175 17.25 17.75 3.65
CA GLU A 175 18.26 17.86 4.70
C GLU A 175 18.24 16.68 5.69
N LEU A 176 17.13 15.97 5.77
CA LEU A 176 17.03 14.77 6.63
C LEU A 176 17.84 13.60 6.11
N PHE A 177 17.98 13.49 4.77
CA PHE A 177 18.63 12.36 4.13
C PHE A 177 20.16 12.48 4.18
N GLY A 178 20.79 11.54 4.85
CA GLY A 178 22.22 11.52 5.20
C GLY A 178 22.53 12.11 6.58
N THR A 179 21.55 12.74 7.25
CA THR A 179 21.72 13.27 8.62
C THR A 179 20.90 12.46 9.62
N LYS A 180 19.59 12.53 9.52
CA LYS A 180 18.63 11.82 10.37
C LYS A 180 18.18 10.50 9.74
N VAL A 181 17.78 10.52 8.46
CA VAL A 181 17.46 9.34 7.67
C VAL A 181 18.77 8.76 7.13
N ILE A 182 19.09 7.55 7.54
CA ILE A 182 20.35 6.88 7.17
C ILE A 182 20.14 5.72 6.19
N GLY A 183 18.91 5.36 5.86
CA GLY A 183 18.62 4.29 4.91
C GLY A 183 17.14 4.23 4.53
N THR A 184 16.85 3.65 3.35
CA THR A 184 15.47 3.46 2.86
C THR A 184 15.27 2.06 2.27
N VAL A 185 14.10 1.47 2.52
CA VAL A 185 13.60 0.27 1.85
C VAL A 185 12.30 0.62 1.14
N LEU A 186 12.29 0.51 -0.17
CA LEU A 186 11.16 0.86 -1.03
C LEU A 186 10.60 -0.42 -1.67
N ILE A 187 9.39 -0.82 -1.27
CA ILE A 187 8.79 -2.11 -1.63
C ILE A 187 7.61 -1.89 -2.56
N SER A 188 7.64 -2.50 -3.75
CA SER A 188 6.55 -2.47 -4.75
C SER A 188 5.98 -1.06 -4.93
N THR A 189 6.84 -0.07 -5.22
CA THR A 189 6.47 1.35 -5.34
C THR A 189 6.98 1.99 -6.62
N ALA A 190 6.61 3.23 -6.88
CA ALA A 190 6.96 3.97 -8.09
C ALA A 190 7.22 5.44 -7.77
N ALA A 191 8.09 6.09 -8.54
CA ALA A 191 8.33 7.54 -8.46
C ALA A 191 7.38 8.37 -9.33
N THR A 192 6.61 7.71 -10.21
CA THR A 192 5.68 8.37 -11.14
C THR A 192 4.27 7.82 -10.95
N ALA A 193 3.30 8.50 -11.55
CA ALA A 193 1.90 8.09 -11.57
C ALA A 193 1.72 6.60 -11.85
N VAL A 194 1.00 5.93 -10.99
CA VAL A 194 0.59 4.53 -11.15
C VAL A 194 -0.86 4.51 -11.61
N ASP A 195 -1.12 3.76 -12.67
CA ASP A 195 -2.48 3.48 -13.11
C ASP A 195 -2.99 2.18 -12.49
N PRO A 196 -3.83 2.26 -11.45
CA PRO A 196 -4.36 1.05 -10.81
C PRO A 196 -5.21 0.18 -11.75
N ALA A 197 -5.60 0.72 -12.91
CA ALA A 197 -6.29 0.00 -13.99
C ALA A 197 -5.33 -0.45 -15.11
N GLY A 198 -4.02 -0.28 -14.94
CA GLY A 198 -3.00 -0.57 -15.96
C GLY A 198 -2.98 -2.00 -16.48
N TRP A 199 -3.48 -2.94 -15.68
CA TRP A 199 -3.63 -4.37 -16.04
C TRP A 199 -4.82 -4.66 -16.97
N LEU A 200 -5.76 -3.69 -17.13
CA LEU A 200 -6.92 -3.85 -18.02
C LEU A 200 -6.53 -3.63 -19.49
N PRO A 201 -7.23 -4.29 -20.44
CA PRO A 201 -7.10 -3.97 -21.87
C PRO A 201 -7.35 -2.48 -22.15
N ALA A 202 -6.61 -1.90 -23.09
CA ALA A 202 -6.60 -0.46 -23.34
C ALA A 202 -7.99 0.21 -23.46
N PRO A 203 -8.99 -0.33 -24.20
CA PRO A 203 -10.29 0.30 -24.29
C PRO A 203 -11.07 0.27 -22.96
N VAL A 204 -10.95 -0.83 -22.19
CA VAL A 204 -11.59 -0.97 -20.88
C VAL A 204 -10.92 -0.04 -19.86
N ARG A 205 -9.59 0.06 -19.91
CA ARG A 205 -8.81 0.97 -19.08
C ARG A 205 -9.17 2.43 -19.31
N LEU A 206 -9.32 2.85 -20.58
CA LEU A 206 -9.74 4.21 -20.91
C LEU A 206 -11.15 4.51 -20.38
N ALA A 207 -12.09 3.59 -20.59
CA ALA A 207 -13.45 3.72 -20.05
C ALA A 207 -13.46 3.75 -18.52
N ALA A 208 -12.67 2.88 -17.87
CA ALA A 208 -12.52 2.87 -16.42
C ALA A 208 -11.93 4.18 -15.88
N ARG A 209 -10.91 4.75 -16.52
CA ARG A 209 -10.35 6.05 -16.12
C ARG A 209 -11.36 7.19 -16.27
N GLN A 210 -12.10 7.23 -17.37
CA GLN A 210 -13.11 8.28 -17.62
C GLN A 210 -14.29 8.19 -16.66
N ALA A 211 -14.72 6.98 -16.29
CA ALA A 211 -15.85 6.75 -15.41
C ALA A 211 -15.45 6.73 -13.92
N ALA A 212 -14.28 6.22 -13.57
CA ALA A 212 -13.88 6.00 -12.16
C ALA A 212 -13.84 7.30 -11.36
N VAL A 213 -13.18 8.34 -11.87
CA VAL A 213 -13.02 9.60 -11.13
C VAL A 213 -14.37 10.29 -10.87
N PRO A 214 -15.24 10.53 -11.86
CA PRO A 214 -16.54 11.16 -11.59
C PRO A 214 -17.47 10.25 -10.77
N VAL A 215 -17.45 8.93 -10.99
CA VAL A 215 -18.25 7.97 -10.21
C VAL A 215 -17.76 7.94 -8.76
N LEU A 216 -16.47 7.78 -8.51
CA LEU A 216 -15.90 7.76 -7.18
C LEU A 216 -16.16 9.08 -6.44
N ARG A 217 -15.98 10.23 -7.10
CA ARG A 217 -16.31 11.54 -6.52
C ARG A 217 -17.80 11.71 -6.26
N GLY A 218 -18.67 11.23 -7.15
CA GLY A 218 -20.11 11.26 -6.97
C GLY A 218 -20.57 10.38 -5.81
N VAL A 219 -19.99 9.19 -5.71
CA VAL A 219 -20.26 8.24 -4.62
C VAL A 219 -19.77 8.78 -3.28
N ALA A 220 -18.58 9.39 -3.24
CA ALA A 220 -18.01 9.96 -2.01
C ALA A 220 -18.81 11.14 -1.44
N ARG A 221 -19.59 11.84 -2.27
CA ARG A 221 -20.32 13.07 -1.87
C ARG A 221 -21.83 12.89 -1.61
N GLY A 222 -22.41 11.71 -1.83
CA GLY A 222 -23.85 11.54 -1.80
C GLY A 222 -24.39 10.28 -1.12
N ARG A 223 -25.73 10.18 -1.05
CA ARG A 223 -26.49 9.01 -0.59
C ARG A 223 -26.07 7.66 -1.24
N PRO A 224 -25.57 7.61 -2.51
CA PRO A 224 -25.02 6.39 -3.07
C PRO A 224 -23.83 5.80 -2.32
N ALA A 225 -23.06 6.58 -1.55
CA ALA A 225 -21.90 6.09 -0.80
C ALA A 225 -22.26 4.95 0.17
N VAL A 226 -23.39 5.08 0.87
CA VAL A 226 -23.89 4.03 1.79
C VAL A 226 -24.30 2.77 1.04
N MET A 227 -24.90 2.93 -0.14
CA MET A 227 -25.30 1.80 -0.98
C MET A 227 -24.10 1.08 -1.58
N VAL A 228 -23.11 1.82 -2.07
CA VAL A 228 -21.85 1.24 -2.58
C VAL A 228 -21.07 0.55 -1.46
N GLU A 229 -21.03 1.13 -0.26
CA GLU A 229 -20.40 0.50 0.90
C GLU A 229 -21.11 -0.82 1.29
N ARG A 230 -22.46 -0.84 1.24
CA ARG A 230 -23.24 -2.07 1.47
C ARG A 230 -23.00 -3.11 0.38
N LEU A 231 -22.95 -2.70 -0.89
CA LEU A 231 -22.63 -3.61 -2.02
C LEU A 231 -21.23 -4.16 -1.88
N ARG A 232 -20.25 -3.32 -1.53
CA ARG A 232 -18.86 -3.72 -1.27
C ARG A 232 -18.75 -4.71 -0.11
N SER A 233 -19.51 -4.49 0.98
CA SER A 233 -19.54 -5.42 2.12
C SER A 233 -20.22 -6.76 1.79
N SER A 234 -21.08 -6.79 0.80
CA SER A 234 -21.81 -8.01 0.35
C SER A 234 -21.08 -8.78 -0.75
N ALA A 235 -20.04 -8.21 -1.37
CA ALA A 235 -19.32 -8.80 -2.50
C ALA A 235 -18.07 -9.62 -2.05
N GLY A 236 -18.13 -10.25 -0.86
CA GLY A 236 -16.98 -10.90 -0.22
C GLY A 236 -16.20 -11.87 -1.11
N ASP A 237 -16.88 -12.76 -1.83
CA ASP A 237 -16.21 -13.74 -2.67
C ASP A 237 -15.51 -13.11 -3.89
N LEU A 238 -16.14 -12.13 -4.53
CA LEU A 238 -15.54 -11.39 -5.64
C LEU A 238 -14.35 -10.54 -5.18
N ALA A 239 -14.47 -9.89 -4.02
CA ALA A 239 -13.41 -9.12 -3.42
C ALA A 239 -12.20 -10.01 -3.06
N PHE A 240 -12.44 -11.19 -2.50
CA PHE A 240 -11.40 -12.18 -2.21
C PHE A 240 -10.63 -12.60 -3.48
N ILE A 241 -11.35 -12.97 -4.56
CA ILE A 241 -10.72 -13.38 -5.82
C ILE A 241 -9.93 -12.22 -6.42
N SER A 242 -10.50 -11.00 -6.43
CA SER A 242 -9.83 -9.82 -6.97
C SER A 242 -8.56 -9.49 -6.19
N THR A 243 -8.63 -9.50 -4.87
CA THR A 243 -7.46 -9.29 -3.99
C THR A 243 -6.39 -10.33 -4.26
N ARG A 244 -6.79 -11.63 -4.29
CA ARG A 244 -5.85 -12.71 -4.58
C ARG A 244 -5.17 -12.58 -5.93
N GLN A 245 -5.92 -12.24 -6.98
CA GLN A 245 -5.37 -12.16 -8.34
C GLN A 245 -4.52 -10.92 -8.58
N LEU A 246 -4.81 -9.80 -7.94
CA LEU A 246 -4.11 -8.55 -8.15
C LEU A 246 -2.91 -8.39 -7.22
N ALA A 247 -3.05 -8.79 -5.97
CA ALA A 247 -2.02 -8.59 -4.96
C ALA A 247 -0.98 -9.71 -4.91
N PHE A 248 -1.38 -10.97 -5.18
CA PHE A 248 -0.53 -12.13 -5.04
C PHE A 248 -0.23 -12.81 -6.38
N SER A 249 1.00 -13.28 -6.54
CA SER A 249 1.42 -14.15 -7.65
C SER A 249 1.39 -15.63 -7.25
N ASP A 250 1.75 -15.95 -6.02
CA ASP A 250 1.78 -17.31 -5.50
C ASP A 250 0.38 -17.93 -5.49
N ARG A 251 0.22 -19.00 -6.26
CA ARG A 251 -1.04 -19.75 -6.31
C ARG A 251 -1.29 -20.57 -5.03
N GLY A 252 -0.23 -20.80 -4.25
CA GLY A 252 -0.27 -21.53 -2.99
C GLY A 252 -0.47 -20.65 -1.76
N ILE A 253 -0.60 -19.33 -1.94
CA ILE A 253 -0.78 -18.40 -0.81
C ILE A 253 -1.91 -18.84 0.12
N SER A 254 -1.67 -18.75 1.43
CA SER A 254 -2.62 -19.11 2.47
C SER A 254 -3.94 -18.34 2.32
N PRO A 255 -5.10 -19.02 2.46
CA PRO A 255 -6.40 -18.36 2.52
C PRO A 255 -6.48 -17.31 3.63
N ALA A 256 -5.93 -17.56 4.81
CA ALA A 256 -5.92 -16.61 5.93
C ALA A 256 -5.18 -15.31 5.56
N VAL A 257 -4.06 -15.39 4.84
CA VAL A 257 -3.32 -14.20 4.38
C VAL A 257 -4.12 -13.41 3.34
N VAL A 258 -4.86 -14.07 2.45
CA VAL A 258 -5.73 -13.38 1.47
C VAL A 258 -6.91 -12.70 2.18
N ASP A 259 -7.57 -13.40 3.10
CA ASP A 259 -8.67 -12.85 3.90
C ASP A 259 -8.18 -11.67 4.76
N PHE A 260 -6.99 -11.74 5.31
CA PHE A 260 -6.36 -10.66 6.08
C PHE A 260 -6.15 -9.40 5.23
N LEU A 261 -5.55 -9.53 4.05
CA LEU A 261 -5.35 -8.40 3.15
C LEU A 261 -6.68 -7.81 2.67
N GLU A 262 -7.65 -8.68 2.31
CA GLU A 262 -8.98 -8.28 1.87
C GLU A 262 -9.72 -7.51 2.98
N HIS A 263 -9.61 -7.98 4.24
CA HIS A 263 -10.18 -7.29 5.39
C HIS A 263 -9.63 -5.86 5.53
N MET A 264 -8.32 -5.65 5.42
CA MET A 264 -7.71 -4.31 5.45
C MET A 264 -8.25 -3.41 4.35
N ILE A 265 -8.30 -3.92 3.11
CA ILE A 265 -8.82 -3.17 1.95
C ILE A 265 -10.30 -2.77 2.19
N ARG A 266 -11.11 -3.68 2.71
CA ARG A 266 -12.54 -3.43 2.99
C ARG A 266 -12.77 -2.48 4.15
N SER A 267 -11.90 -2.47 5.15
CA SER A 267 -12.01 -1.57 6.30
C SER A 267 -11.75 -0.11 5.93
N THR A 268 -11.06 0.16 4.83
CA THR A 268 -10.81 1.53 4.34
C THR A 268 -12.07 2.11 3.70
N ARG A 269 -12.51 3.28 4.16
CA ARG A 269 -13.73 3.95 3.66
C ARG A 269 -13.63 4.27 2.18
N ILE A 270 -14.70 4.04 1.40
CA ILE A 270 -14.72 4.28 -0.04
C ILE A 270 -14.35 5.72 -0.43
N GLY A 271 -14.70 6.71 0.39
CA GLY A 271 -14.30 8.10 0.15
C GLY A 271 -12.78 8.30 0.23
N VAL A 272 -12.09 7.62 1.16
CA VAL A 272 -10.63 7.62 1.26
C VAL A 272 -10.02 6.96 0.04
N VAL A 273 -10.55 5.80 -0.35
CA VAL A 273 -10.14 5.09 -1.56
C VAL A 273 -10.25 6.01 -2.79
N ALA A 274 -11.38 6.73 -2.94
CA ALA A 274 -11.60 7.64 -4.06
C ALA A 274 -10.62 8.81 -4.11
N ASP A 275 -10.38 9.45 -2.96
CA ASP A 275 -9.52 10.63 -2.88
C ASP A 275 -8.06 10.28 -3.14
N PHE A 276 -7.56 9.21 -2.53
CA PHE A 276 -6.18 8.75 -2.75
C PHE A 276 -5.96 8.17 -4.15
N PHE A 277 -6.98 7.58 -4.79
CA PHE A 277 -6.87 7.17 -6.18
C PHE A 277 -6.47 8.34 -7.10
N VAL A 278 -7.06 9.51 -6.88
CA VAL A 278 -6.71 10.74 -7.63
C VAL A 278 -5.29 11.20 -7.31
N ALA A 279 -4.88 11.12 -6.04
CA ALA A 279 -3.54 11.48 -5.63
C ALA A 279 -2.45 10.58 -6.25
N LEU A 280 -2.73 9.27 -6.35
CA LEU A 280 -1.83 8.30 -7.01
C LEU A 280 -1.66 8.56 -8.51
N LEU A 281 -2.74 8.99 -9.20
CA LEU A 281 -2.69 9.37 -10.62
C LEU A 281 -1.92 10.67 -10.86
N ALA A 282 -1.79 11.54 -9.85
CA ALA A 282 -1.07 12.81 -9.92
C ALA A 282 0.37 12.71 -9.39
N HIS A 283 0.79 11.53 -8.90
CA HIS A 283 2.10 11.35 -8.27
C HIS A 283 3.24 11.48 -9.28
N ASP A 284 4.18 12.37 -8.98
CA ASP A 284 5.49 12.49 -9.64
C ASP A 284 6.52 13.01 -8.64
N LYS A 285 7.51 12.16 -8.33
CA LYS A 285 8.60 12.44 -7.39
C LYS A 285 9.96 11.97 -7.95
N GLN A 286 10.11 12.00 -9.27
CA GLN A 286 11.36 11.60 -9.91
C GLN A 286 12.56 12.43 -9.43
N GLU A 287 12.36 13.71 -9.19
CA GLU A 287 13.43 14.62 -8.70
C GLU A 287 13.92 14.24 -7.29
N ALA A 288 13.07 13.63 -6.45
CA ALA A 288 13.44 13.18 -5.12
C ALA A 288 14.39 11.96 -5.12
N LEU A 289 14.53 11.24 -6.22
CA LEU A 289 15.35 10.03 -6.28
C LEU A 289 16.83 10.31 -6.02
N ALA A 290 17.33 11.45 -6.44
CA ALA A 290 18.70 11.90 -6.12
C ALA A 290 18.91 12.14 -4.62
N ILE A 291 17.87 12.56 -3.91
CA ILE A 291 17.91 12.78 -2.46
C ILE A 291 17.86 11.41 -1.73
N VAL A 292 16.96 10.53 -2.15
CA VAL A 292 16.88 9.15 -1.62
C VAL A 292 18.22 8.43 -1.78
N GLY A 293 18.91 8.63 -2.91
CA GLY A 293 20.24 8.05 -3.17
C GLY A 293 21.40 8.64 -2.35
N ARG A 294 21.17 9.61 -1.45
CA ARG A 294 22.19 10.06 -0.48
C ARG A 294 22.45 9.05 0.62
N VAL A 295 21.57 8.07 0.79
CA VAL A 295 21.67 7.04 1.82
C VAL A 295 21.57 5.64 1.18
N PRO A 296 22.09 4.59 1.84
CA PRO A 296 21.84 3.21 1.41
C PRO A 296 20.37 2.96 1.17
N SER A 297 20.05 2.50 -0.03
CA SER A 297 18.66 2.32 -0.48
C SER A 297 18.47 0.94 -1.11
N VAL A 298 17.41 0.24 -0.73
CA VAL A 298 17.01 -1.04 -1.30
C VAL A 298 15.63 -0.90 -1.92
N VAL A 299 15.51 -1.30 -3.18
CA VAL A 299 14.23 -1.44 -3.87
C VAL A 299 13.89 -2.91 -3.97
N ILE A 300 12.74 -3.30 -3.43
CA ILE A 300 12.20 -4.67 -3.49
C ILE A 300 10.98 -4.66 -4.40
N THR A 301 10.93 -5.53 -5.38
CA THR A 301 9.76 -5.67 -6.26
C THR A 301 9.55 -7.12 -6.66
N GLY A 302 8.29 -7.55 -6.76
CA GLY A 302 7.94 -8.83 -7.34
C GLY A 302 7.97 -8.79 -8.86
N ASN A 303 8.55 -9.81 -9.51
CA ASN A 303 8.58 -9.88 -10.98
C ASN A 303 7.20 -10.13 -11.61
N SER A 304 6.22 -10.49 -10.81
CA SER A 304 4.83 -10.74 -11.21
C SER A 304 3.87 -9.69 -10.66
N ASP A 305 4.36 -8.56 -10.16
CA ASP A 305 3.55 -7.46 -9.67
C ASP A 305 2.74 -6.83 -10.82
N ARG A 306 1.42 -7.02 -10.78
CA ARG A 306 0.49 -6.54 -11.81
C ARG A 306 0.09 -5.08 -11.63
N LEU A 307 0.30 -4.52 -10.44
CA LEU A 307 -0.09 -3.14 -10.12
C LEU A 307 1.03 -2.15 -10.45
N ILE A 308 2.26 -2.48 -10.08
CA ILE A 308 3.44 -1.62 -10.30
C ILE A 308 4.22 -2.03 -11.55
N GLY A 309 4.25 -3.34 -11.90
CA GLY A 309 4.99 -3.82 -13.07
C GLY A 309 6.46 -3.38 -13.06
N ALA A 310 6.94 -2.85 -14.18
CA ALA A 310 8.33 -2.42 -14.35
C ALA A 310 8.70 -1.12 -13.62
N HIS A 311 7.80 -0.51 -12.83
CA HIS A 311 8.13 0.72 -12.10
C HIS A 311 9.20 0.48 -11.03
N GLY A 312 9.24 -0.70 -10.38
CA GLY A 312 10.25 -1.02 -9.37
C GLY A 312 11.67 -1.01 -9.95
N GLU A 313 11.88 -1.59 -11.13
CA GLU A 313 13.18 -1.59 -11.81
C GLU A 313 13.59 -0.17 -12.26
N ARG A 314 12.64 0.63 -12.77
CA ARG A 314 12.87 2.04 -13.10
C ARG A 314 13.22 2.86 -11.88
N LEU A 315 12.53 2.62 -10.77
CA LEU A 315 12.81 3.28 -9.50
C LEU A 315 14.24 2.99 -9.04
N ALA A 316 14.65 1.72 -9.01
CA ALA A 316 16.01 1.33 -8.64
C ALA A 316 17.06 1.96 -9.55
N SER A 317 16.80 2.02 -10.86
CA SER A 317 17.70 2.65 -11.84
C SER A 317 17.79 4.18 -11.65
N GLY A 318 16.74 4.80 -11.13
CA GLY A 318 16.69 6.25 -10.89
C GLY A 318 17.31 6.68 -9.56
N ILE A 319 17.49 5.79 -8.60
CA ILE A 319 18.10 6.08 -7.30
C ILE A 319 19.59 5.78 -7.35
N PRO A 320 20.49 6.77 -7.23
CA PRO A 320 21.92 6.53 -7.24
C PRO A 320 22.36 5.53 -6.16
N GLY A 321 23.04 4.44 -6.56
CA GLY A 321 23.56 3.44 -5.64
C GLY A 321 22.53 2.49 -5.03
N ALA A 322 21.27 2.54 -5.44
CA ALA A 322 20.26 1.63 -4.93
C ALA A 322 20.52 0.17 -5.33
N ARG A 323 20.27 -0.74 -4.41
CA ARG A 323 20.27 -2.18 -4.65
C ARG A 323 18.86 -2.64 -5.01
N LEU A 324 18.69 -3.31 -6.15
CA LEU A 324 17.43 -3.94 -6.55
C LEU A 324 17.37 -5.39 -6.07
N ILE A 325 16.27 -5.76 -5.44
CA ILE A 325 15.91 -7.14 -5.13
C ILE A 325 14.64 -7.48 -5.92
N LEU A 326 14.83 -8.21 -7.01
CA LEU A 326 13.72 -8.71 -7.83
C LEU A 326 13.31 -10.09 -7.32
N MET A 327 12.14 -10.20 -6.72
CA MET A 327 11.63 -11.44 -6.14
C MET A 327 10.88 -12.25 -7.20
N PRO A 328 11.30 -13.50 -7.47
CA PRO A 328 10.64 -14.36 -8.45
C PRO A 328 9.25 -14.79 -7.94
N GLU A 329 8.31 -14.97 -8.86
CA GLU A 329 6.95 -15.45 -8.58
C GLU A 329 6.29 -14.72 -7.40
N THR A 330 6.50 -13.40 -7.31
CA THR A 330 6.01 -12.56 -6.22
C THR A 330 5.19 -11.41 -6.79
N GLY A 331 4.06 -11.12 -6.16
CA GLY A 331 3.13 -10.06 -6.53
C GLY A 331 3.41 -8.73 -5.85
N HIS A 332 2.33 -7.98 -5.58
CA HIS A 332 2.39 -6.61 -5.07
C HIS A 332 2.67 -6.49 -3.57
N VAL A 333 2.49 -7.57 -2.80
CA VAL A 333 2.64 -7.58 -1.34
C VAL A 333 3.74 -8.56 -0.88
N PRO A 334 5.01 -8.32 -1.28
CA PRO A 334 6.12 -9.21 -0.93
C PRO A 334 6.25 -9.48 0.56
N MET A 335 5.90 -8.50 1.42
CA MET A 335 5.97 -8.62 2.88
C MET A 335 5.02 -9.69 3.45
N LEU A 336 3.97 -10.06 2.71
CA LEU A 336 3.06 -11.17 3.05
C LEU A 336 3.37 -12.45 2.25
N GLU A 337 3.87 -12.32 1.03
CA GLU A 337 4.08 -13.44 0.10
C GLU A 337 5.44 -14.11 0.31
N ARG A 338 6.45 -13.32 0.71
CA ARG A 338 7.84 -13.73 0.98
C ARG A 338 8.36 -13.04 2.26
N PRO A 339 7.68 -13.25 3.41
CA PRO A 339 7.93 -12.46 4.63
C PRO A 339 9.37 -12.55 5.10
N VAL A 340 9.98 -13.73 5.12
CA VAL A 340 11.37 -13.94 5.56
C VAL A 340 12.35 -13.12 4.70
N ALA A 341 12.24 -13.22 3.37
CA ALA A 341 13.14 -12.51 2.47
C ALA A 341 13.04 -10.99 2.59
N VAL A 342 11.83 -10.46 2.82
CA VAL A 342 11.62 -9.02 3.05
C VAL A 342 12.18 -8.61 4.41
N THR A 343 11.95 -9.40 5.44
CA THR A 343 12.47 -9.17 6.80
C THR A 343 14.00 -9.13 6.80
N ASP A 344 14.66 -10.12 6.18
CA ASP A 344 16.10 -10.19 6.06
C ASP A 344 16.66 -8.98 5.29
N ALA A 345 16.02 -8.59 4.18
CA ALA A 345 16.45 -7.42 3.41
C ALA A 345 16.37 -6.11 4.20
N ILE A 346 15.35 -5.96 5.07
CA ILE A 346 15.22 -4.82 5.97
C ILE A 346 16.33 -4.85 7.03
N ALA A 347 16.54 -6.00 7.67
CA ALA A 347 17.58 -6.16 8.71
C ALA A 347 18.98 -5.88 8.15
N ASP A 348 19.29 -6.42 6.97
CA ASP A 348 20.56 -6.19 6.27
C ASP A 348 20.79 -4.71 5.96
N LEU A 349 19.76 -4.01 5.45
CA LEU A 349 19.88 -2.58 5.19
C LEU A 349 20.10 -1.79 6.48
N VAL A 350 19.36 -2.09 7.54
CA VAL A 350 19.56 -1.42 8.84
C VAL A 350 20.98 -1.62 9.34
N ALA A 351 21.52 -2.83 9.24
CA ALA A 351 22.90 -3.12 9.63
C ALA A 351 23.93 -2.39 8.75
N GLU A 352 23.71 -2.32 7.44
CA GLU A 352 24.52 -1.57 6.48
C GLU A 352 24.51 -0.07 6.79
N ALA A 353 23.32 0.52 6.93
CA ALA A 353 23.14 1.94 7.19
C ALA A 353 23.77 2.38 8.52
N ARG A 354 23.65 1.55 9.56
CA ARG A 354 24.30 1.80 10.86
C ARG A 354 25.83 1.79 10.77
N ARG A 355 26.42 0.88 9.96
CA ARG A 355 27.87 0.84 9.74
C ARG A 355 28.38 2.05 8.95
N ALA A 356 27.62 2.52 7.98
CA ALA A 356 27.98 3.70 7.20
C ALA A 356 27.94 4.98 8.05
N GLY A 357 27.00 5.07 9.00
CA GLY A 357 26.80 6.25 9.84
C GLY A 357 26.25 7.46 9.08
N PRO A 358 25.87 8.52 9.79
CA PRO A 358 25.41 9.78 9.17
C PRO A 358 26.52 10.42 8.35
N GLY A 359 26.15 10.96 7.15
CA GLY A 359 27.06 11.77 6.32
C GLY A 359 27.97 11.01 5.37
N GLN A 360 27.93 9.67 5.34
CA GLN A 360 28.68 8.91 4.35
C GLN A 360 27.79 8.54 3.15
N PRO A 361 28.23 8.81 1.90
CA PRO A 361 27.50 8.39 0.71
C PRO A 361 27.43 6.86 0.66
N ALA A 362 26.33 6.34 0.09
CA ALA A 362 26.17 4.91 -0.15
C ALA A 362 27.41 4.31 -0.82
N PRO A 363 27.92 3.15 -0.38
CA PRO A 363 29.02 2.46 -1.05
C PRO A 363 28.57 2.16 -2.49
N ARG A 364 29.38 2.57 -3.47
CA ARG A 364 29.13 2.26 -4.89
C ARG A 364 29.26 0.76 -5.06
N HIS A 365 28.15 0.03 -5.06
CA HIS A 365 28.18 -1.37 -5.47
C HIS A 365 28.50 -1.42 -6.98
N GLY A 366 29.75 -1.79 -7.26
CA GLY A 366 30.17 -2.07 -8.63
C GLY A 366 29.25 -3.15 -9.21
N ALA A 367 28.75 -2.92 -10.43
CA ALA A 367 28.00 -3.90 -11.17
C ALA A 367 28.80 -5.21 -11.23
N ARG A 368 28.38 -6.21 -10.47
CA ARG A 368 28.85 -7.57 -10.71
C ARG A 368 28.21 -8.03 -12.02
N ARG A 369 29.03 -8.16 -13.04
CA ARG A 369 28.68 -8.73 -14.35
C ARG A 369 28.25 -10.18 -14.20
#